data_4fd1ef0fad486be76814af45157345bc
#
_entry.id   4fd1ef0fad486be76814af45157345bc
#
_cell.length_a   1.000
_cell.length_b   1.000
_cell.length_c   1.000
_cell.angle_alpha   90.00
_cell.angle_beta   90.00
_cell.angle_gamma   90.00
#
_symmetry.space_group_name_H-M   'P 1'
#
loop_
_entity.id
_entity.type
_entity.pdbx_description
1 polymer ?
#
loop_
_entity_poly.entity_id
_entity_poly.type
_entity_poly.pdbx_seq_one_letter_code
_entity_poly.pdbx_strand_id
1 'polypeptide(L)'
;MKAISETEKILENIGLKYLSKFETSEKQFKDFLWKKMLKINHELDQKEQDLLIKNILTKMKKLNYVNDSRYSELKSEQIFHTGGSKRMIIAKLTEKGIPENIVMNSLETLLKNNKSELISALIYIKKRRMGIFYSKNKNDNNPEELKKKWYGALARRGFSYDIVKKVLSIEDQFEAENIINRMKI
;
A
#
# COMPACT_ATOMS: atom_id res chain seq x y z
N MET A 1 -7.19 5.32 40.06
CA MET A 1 -8.40 5.34 39.18
C MET A 1 -8.61 6.69 38.47
N LYS A 2 -8.57 7.87 39.14
CA LYS A 2 -8.72 9.18 38.42
C LYS A 2 -7.63 9.43 37.37
N ALA A 3 -6.36 9.19 37.70
CA ALA A 3 -5.22 9.40 36.77
C ALA A 3 -5.30 8.52 35.48
N ILE A 4 -5.72 7.28 35.63
CA ILE A 4 -5.92 6.35 34.47
C ILE A 4 -7.00 6.90 33.53
N SER A 5 -8.15 7.34 34.06
CA SER A 5 -9.25 7.91 33.28
C SER A 5 -8.87 9.21 32.56
N GLU A 6 -7.99 10.03 33.16
CA GLU A 6 -7.50 11.27 32.55
C GLU A 6 -6.50 10.97 31.44
N THR A 7 -5.55 10.07 31.65
CA THR A 7 -4.58 9.61 30.67
C THR A 7 -5.30 8.97 29.45
N GLU A 8 -6.34 8.17 29.68
CA GLU A 8 -7.15 7.56 28.63
C GLU A 8 -7.82 8.62 27.74
N LYS A 9 -8.46 9.63 28.34
CA LYS A 9 -9.11 10.73 27.60
C LYS A 9 -8.11 11.53 26.77
N ILE A 10 -6.94 11.84 27.32
CA ILE A 10 -5.89 12.57 26.60
C ILE A 10 -5.41 11.74 25.41
N LEU A 11 -5.11 10.45 25.61
CA LEU A 11 -4.61 9.56 24.57
C LEU A 11 -5.67 9.31 23.48
N GLU A 12 -6.95 9.15 23.88
CA GLU A 12 -8.08 9.04 22.96
C GLU A 12 -8.20 10.29 22.07
N ASN A 13 -8.16 11.48 22.64
CA ASN A 13 -8.22 12.73 21.89
C ASN A 13 -7.05 12.88 20.90
N ILE A 14 -5.85 12.46 21.28
CA ILE A 14 -4.68 12.43 20.40
C ILE A 14 -4.91 11.42 19.26
N GLY A 15 -5.45 10.25 19.57
CA GLY A 15 -5.82 9.23 18.61
C GLY A 15 -6.85 9.73 17.60
N LEU A 16 -7.93 10.36 18.05
CA LEU A 16 -8.96 10.95 17.20
C LEU A 16 -8.41 12.04 16.27
N LYS A 17 -7.55 12.92 16.79
CA LYS A 17 -6.86 13.93 15.96
C LYS A 17 -5.95 13.31 14.89
N TYR A 18 -5.37 12.15 15.16
CA TYR A 18 -4.57 11.42 14.18
C TYR A 18 -5.47 10.78 13.11
N LEU A 19 -6.53 10.08 13.52
CA LEU A 19 -7.47 9.41 12.63
C LEU A 19 -8.28 10.38 11.76
N SER A 20 -8.48 11.62 12.21
CA SER A 20 -9.11 12.66 11.37
C SER A 20 -8.28 13.08 10.16
N LYS A 21 -6.98 12.76 10.14
CA LYS A 21 -6.03 13.15 9.08
C LYS A 21 -5.50 11.97 8.29
N PHE A 22 -5.49 10.78 8.86
CA PHE A 22 -4.79 9.63 8.28
C PHE A 22 -5.65 8.38 8.37
N GLU A 23 -5.83 7.72 7.22
CA GLU A 23 -6.26 6.34 7.18
C GLU A 23 -5.08 5.44 7.59
N THR A 24 -5.32 4.49 8.49
CA THR A 24 -4.25 3.70 9.12
C THR A 24 -4.68 2.28 9.41
N SER A 25 -3.73 1.33 9.43
CA SER A 25 -4.01 -0.03 9.90
C SER A 25 -4.09 -0.08 11.43
N GLU A 26 -4.73 -1.14 11.95
CA GLU A 26 -4.81 -1.42 13.39
C GLU A 26 -3.42 -1.41 14.04
N LYS A 27 -2.45 -2.11 13.42
CA LYS A 27 -1.06 -2.13 13.90
C LYS A 27 -0.43 -0.75 13.95
N GLN A 28 -0.55 0.02 12.87
CA GLN A 28 0.03 1.36 12.81
C GLN A 28 -0.59 2.30 13.83
N PHE A 29 -1.91 2.22 14.03
CA PHE A 29 -2.59 3.03 15.04
C PHE A 29 -2.18 2.63 16.46
N LYS A 30 -2.08 1.31 16.73
CA LYS A 30 -1.55 0.80 17.99
C LYS A 30 -0.13 1.33 18.27
N ASP A 31 0.76 1.23 17.29
CA ASP A 31 2.15 1.71 17.40
C ASP A 31 2.21 3.25 17.62
N PHE A 32 1.29 3.98 16.99
CA PHE A 32 1.15 5.43 17.22
C PHE A 32 0.73 5.73 18.65
N LEU A 33 -0.30 5.05 19.19
CA LEU A 33 -0.76 5.23 20.57
C LEU A 33 0.35 4.89 21.57
N TRP A 34 1.10 3.81 21.35
CA TRP A 34 2.25 3.46 22.16
C TRP A 34 3.29 4.57 22.24
N LYS A 35 3.68 5.12 21.12
CA LYS A 35 4.63 6.23 21.05
C LYS A 35 4.13 7.48 21.77
N LYS A 36 2.81 7.70 21.83
CA LYS A 36 2.23 8.82 22.53
C LYS A 36 2.09 8.54 24.03
N MET A 37 1.71 7.32 24.41
CA MET A 37 1.62 6.89 25.81
C MET A 37 2.94 7.11 26.55
N LEU A 38 4.06 6.70 25.98
CA LEU A 38 5.40 6.88 26.56
C LEU A 38 5.78 8.36 26.83
N LYS A 39 5.08 9.31 26.18
CA LYS A 39 5.32 10.75 26.37
C LYS A 39 4.38 11.41 27.38
N ILE A 40 3.25 10.76 27.66
CA ILE A 40 2.18 11.34 28.49
C ILE A 40 2.33 10.92 29.96
N ASN A 41 2.57 9.64 30.17
CA ASN A 41 2.60 9.11 31.54
C ASN A 41 3.61 7.97 31.67
N HIS A 42 4.63 8.19 32.50
CA HIS A 42 5.68 7.20 32.81
C HIS A 42 5.37 6.42 34.13
N GLU A 43 4.31 6.79 34.85
CA GLU A 43 3.98 6.20 36.16
C GLU A 43 3.12 4.93 36.01
N LEU A 44 2.41 4.77 34.87
CA LEU A 44 1.59 3.58 34.62
C LEU A 44 2.48 2.38 34.32
N ASP A 45 2.16 1.27 34.92
CA ASP A 45 2.82 0.02 34.58
C ASP A 45 2.45 -0.46 33.14
N GLN A 46 3.24 -1.39 32.60
CA GLN A 46 3.06 -1.85 31.23
C GLN A 46 1.69 -2.51 30.98
N LYS A 47 1.12 -3.19 31.99
CA LYS A 47 -0.18 -3.85 31.88
C LYS A 47 -1.31 -2.82 31.79
N GLU A 48 -1.22 -1.76 32.59
CA GLU A 48 -2.17 -0.64 32.56
C GLU A 48 -2.11 0.09 31.23
N GLN A 49 -0.90 0.36 30.71
CA GLN A 49 -0.69 0.97 29.40
C GLN A 49 -1.28 0.11 28.26
N ASP A 50 -1.00 -1.19 28.27
CA ASP A 50 -1.55 -2.16 27.31
C ASP A 50 -3.08 -2.17 27.34
N LEU A 51 -3.68 -2.17 28.52
CA LEU A 51 -5.13 -2.17 28.69
C LEU A 51 -5.77 -0.90 28.12
N LEU A 52 -5.20 0.27 28.42
CA LEU A 52 -5.69 1.56 27.91
C LEU A 52 -5.64 1.60 26.37
N ILE A 53 -4.50 1.22 25.80
CA ILE A 53 -4.33 1.19 24.33
C ILE A 53 -5.32 0.21 23.71
N LYS A 54 -5.50 -0.97 24.30
CA LYS A 54 -6.47 -1.97 23.83
C LYS A 54 -7.91 -1.44 23.87
N ASN A 55 -8.29 -0.75 24.93
CA ASN A 55 -9.62 -0.16 25.07
C ASN A 55 -9.87 0.90 23.99
N ILE A 56 -8.94 1.83 23.82
CA ILE A 56 -9.03 2.87 22.78
C ILE A 56 -9.11 2.25 21.39
N LEU A 57 -8.22 1.28 21.09
CA LEU A 57 -8.21 0.60 19.80
C LEU A 57 -9.55 -0.10 19.54
N THR A 58 -10.06 -0.85 20.51
CA THR A 58 -11.36 -1.53 20.43
C THR A 58 -12.50 -0.54 20.15
N LYS A 59 -12.51 0.60 20.84
CA LYS A 59 -13.47 1.68 20.62
C LYS A 59 -13.38 2.25 19.20
N MET A 60 -12.17 2.56 18.72
CA MET A 60 -11.97 3.11 17.37
C MET A 60 -12.36 2.10 16.26
N LYS A 61 -12.12 0.81 16.47
CA LYS A 61 -12.59 -0.25 15.57
C LYS A 61 -14.12 -0.34 15.57
N LYS A 62 -14.76 -0.35 16.73
CA LYS A 62 -16.22 -0.39 16.88
C LYS A 62 -16.92 0.80 16.21
N LEU A 63 -16.30 1.98 16.26
CA LEU A 63 -16.76 3.20 15.60
C LEU A 63 -16.34 3.27 14.12
N ASN A 64 -15.69 2.22 13.60
CA ASN A 64 -15.19 2.13 12.23
C ASN A 64 -14.19 3.22 11.81
N TYR A 65 -13.51 3.86 12.79
CA TYR A 65 -12.42 4.79 12.51
C TYR A 65 -11.12 4.06 12.12
N VAL A 66 -10.89 2.85 12.65
CA VAL A 66 -9.82 1.95 12.24
C VAL A 66 -10.43 0.71 11.61
N ASN A 67 -10.10 0.45 10.36
CA ASN A 67 -10.64 -0.66 9.58
C ASN A 67 -9.60 -1.18 8.59
N ASP A 68 -9.03 -2.36 8.89
CA ASP A 68 -7.98 -2.97 8.08
C ASP A 68 -8.44 -3.38 6.68
N SER A 69 -9.72 -3.76 6.49
CA SER A 69 -10.25 -4.06 5.15
C SER A 69 -10.28 -2.81 4.29
N ARG A 70 -10.87 -1.72 4.79
CA ARG A 70 -10.92 -0.43 4.08
C ARG A 70 -9.51 0.09 3.80
N TYR A 71 -8.62 0.04 4.79
CA TYR A 71 -7.21 0.42 4.62
C TYR A 71 -6.52 -0.41 3.54
N SER A 72 -6.73 -1.73 3.56
CA SER A 72 -6.13 -2.66 2.59
C SER A 72 -6.61 -2.39 1.17
N GLU A 73 -7.89 -2.16 0.96
CA GLU A 73 -8.47 -1.83 -0.35
C GLU A 73 -7.90 -0.53 -0.90
N LEU A 74 -7.97 0.56 -0.13
CA LEU A 74 -7.44 1.87 -0.52
C LEU A 74 -5.94 1.81 -0.83
N LYS A 75 -5.19 1.08 -0.01
CA LYS A 75 -3.73 0.97 -0.18
C LYS A 75 -3.36 0.11 -1.37
N SER A 76 -4.09 -0.98 -1.60
CA SER A 76 -3.92 -1.84 -2.78
C SER A 76 -4.15 -1.07 -4.06
N GLU A 77 -5.23 -0.29 -4.12
CA GLU A 77 -5.52 0.59 -5.26
C GLU A 77 -4.41 1.63 -5.48
N GLN A 78 -3.97 2.30 -4.43
CA GLN A 78 -2.89 3.28 -4.52
C GLN A 78 -1.60 2.67 -5.07
N ILE A 79 -1.22 1.47 -4.59
CA ILE A 79 -0.03 0.77 -5.05
C ILE A 79 -0.19 0.36 -6.52
N PHE A 80 -1.36 -0.17 -6.89
CA PHE A 80 -1.69 -0.55 -8.25
C PHE A 80 -1.59 0.64 -9.22
N HIS A 81 -2.21 1.76 -8.91
CA HIS A 81 -2.20 3.00 -9.71
C HIS A 81 -0.80 3.64 -9.83
N THR A 82 0.13 3.25 -8.98
CA THR A 82 1.54 3.64 -9.09
C THR A 82 2.42 2.62 -9.80
N GLY A 83 1.81 1.59 -10.40
CA GLY A 83 2.50 0.53 -11.11
C GLY A 83 3.17 -0.47 -10.16
N GLY A 84 2.51 -0.85 -9.08
CA GLY A 84 2.98 -1.88 -8.15
C GLY A 84 2.44 -3.26 -8.51
N SER A 85 3.27 -4.31 -8.43
CA SER A 85 2.86 -5.70 -8.65
C SER A 85 2.00 -6.23 -7.49
N LYS A 86 1.30 -7.35 -7.71
CA LYS A 86 0.61 -8.08 -6.64
C LYS A 86 1.56 -8.41 -5.48
N ARG A 87 2.76 -8.88 -5.80
CA ARG A 87 3.79 -9.19 -4.78
C ARG A 87 4.15 -7.97 -3.94
N MET A 88 4.24 -6.79 -4.56
CA MET A 88 4.48 -5.54 -3.84
C MET A 88 3.31 -5.16 -2.94
N ILE A 89 2.06 -5.34 -3.38
CA ILE A 89 0.86 -5.10 -2.57
C ILE A 89 0.90 -5.98 -1.33
N ILE A 90 1.08 -7.31 -1.51
CA ILE A 90 1.17 -8.26 -0.40
C ILE A 90 2.25 -7.83 0.59
N ALA A 91 3.48 -7.62 0.11
CA ALA A 91 4.60 -7.27 0.98
C ALA A 91 4.35 -6.00 1.80
N LYS A 92 3.81 -4.96 1.16
CA LYS A 92 3.54 -3.69 1.85
C LYS A 92 2.41 -3.77 2.86
N LEU A 93 1.35 -4.52 2.56
CA LEU A 93 0.23 -4.69 3.50
C LEU A 93 0.60 -5.58 4.68
N THR A 94 1.36 -6.66 4.44
CA THR A 94 1.90 -7.51 5.51
C THR A 94 2.82 -6.72 6.43
N GLU A 95 3.70 -5.86 5.90
CA GLU A 95 4.53 -4.94 6.70
C GLU A 95 3.67 -4.04 7.62
N LYS A 96 2.49 -3.62 7.15
CA LYS A 96 1.53 -2.81 7.91
C LYS A 96 0.67 -3.63 8.88
N GLY A 97 0.93 -4.92 8.99
CA GLY A 97 0.25 -5.83 9.92
C GLY A 97 -1.16 -6.23 9.49
N ILE A 98 -1.49 -6.08 8.21
CA ILE A 98 -2.77 -6.52 7.68
C ILE A 98 -2.79 -8.05 7.60
N PRO A 99 -3.83 -8.73 8.13
CA PRO A 99 -4.00 -10.17 8.02
C PRO A 99 -4.06 -10.65 6.56
N GLU A 100 -3.47 -11.82 6.28
CA GLU A 100 -3.35 -12.36 4.92
C GLU A 100 -4.70 -12.50 4.20
N ASN A 101 -5.73 -12.97 4.90
CA ASN A 101 -7.09 -13.09 4.34
C ASN A 101 -7.64 -11.74 3.87
N ILE A 102 -7.38 -10.65 4.59
CA ILE A 102 -7.80 -9.30 4.20
C ILE A 102 -7.00 -8.82 2.98
N VAL A 103 -5.69 -9.10 2.94
CA VAL A 103 -4.84 -8.78 1.79
C VAL A 103 -5.34 -9.49 0.53
N MET A 104 -5.65 -10.79 0.63
CA MET A 104 -6.14 -11.58 -0.50
C MET A 104 -7.50 -11.10 -1.00
N ASN A 105 -8.42 -10.76 -0.09
CA ASN A 105 -9.72 -10.18 -0.45
C ASN A 105 -9.55 -8.86 -1.23
N SER A 106 -8.62 -8.00 -0.80
CA SER A 106 -8.34 -6.73 -1.51
C SER A 106 -7.77 -6.96 -2.91
N LEU A 107 -6.93 -7.98 -3.10
CA LEU A 107 -6.42 -8.37 -4.42
C LEU A 107 -7.53 -8.92 -5.33
N GLU A 108 -8.44 -9.74 -4.79
CA GLU A 108 -9.61 -10.21 -5.55
C GLU A 108 -10.51 -9.07 -5.99
N THR A 109 -10.75 -8.10 -5.12
CA THR A 109 -11.51 -6.88 -5.44
C THR A 109 -10.86 -6.11 -6.59
N LEU A 110 -9.53 -5.94 -6.58
CA LEU A 110 -8.81 -5.32 -7.69
C LEU A 110 -9.03 -6.08 -9.02
N LEU A 111 -8.96 -7.41 -8.99
CA LEU A 111 -9.15 -8.24 -10.19
C LEU A 111 -10.58 -8.17 -10.74
N LYS A 112 -11.59 -8.18 -9.86
CA LYS A 112 -13.00 -8.03 -10.24
C LYS A 112 -13.26 -6.68 -10.93
N ASN A 113 -12.52 -5.65 -10.56
CA ASN A 113 -12.60 -4.32 -11.16
C ASN A 113 -11.72 -4.17 -12.43
N ASN A 114 -11.43 -5.27 -13.13
CA ASN A 114 -10.61 -5.31 -14.35
C ASN A 114 -9.16 -4.77 -14.18
N LYS A 115 -8.67 -4.69 -12.96
CA LYS A 115 -7.32 -4.19 -12.63
C LYS A 115 -6.29 -5.33 -12.72
N SER A 116 -5.92 -5.71 -13.94
CA SER A 116 -4.94 -6.78 -14.17
C SER A 116 -3.50 -6.35 -13.87
N GLU A 117 -2.64 -7.30 -13.52
CA GLU A 117 -1.22 -7.01 -13.25
C GLU A 117 -0.47 -6.50 -14.49
N LEU A 118 -0.93 -6.85 -15.69
CA LEU A 118 -0.42 -6.29 -16.94
C LEU A 118 -0.65 -4.78 -17.03
N ILE A 119 -1.83 -4.30 -16.63
CA ILE A 119 -2.14 -2.87 -16.61
C ILE A 119 -1.21 -2.13 -15.64
N SER A 120 -1.02 -2.68 -14.44
CA SER A 120 -0.09 -2.09 -13.47
C SER A 120 1.35 -2.03 -13.98
N ALA A 121 1.81 -3.08 -14.68
CA ALA A 121 3.12 -3.09 -15.31
C ALA A 121 3.23 -2.03 -16.43
N LEU A 122 2.17 -1.87 -17.26
CA LEU A 122 2.09 -0.82 -18.28
C LEU A 122 2.17 0.59 -17.68
N ILE A 123 1.44 0.83 -16.58
CA ILE A 123 1.52 2.10 -15.82
C ILE A 123 2.97 2.36 -15.36
N TYR A 124 3.64 1.32 -14.86
CA TYR A 124 5.01 1.45 -14.40
C TYR A 124 5.98 1.79 -15.52
N ILE A 125 5.93 1.06 -16.66
CA ILE A 125 6.83 1.33 -17.79
C ILE A 125 6.54 2.68 -18.45
N LYS A 126 5.27 3.11 -18.54
CA LYS A 126 4.91 4.45 -19.01
C LYS A 126 5.52 5.54 -18.13
N LYS A 127 5.35 5.43 -16.82
CA LYS A 127 5.90 6.38 -15.84
C LYS A 127 7.42 6.45 -15.87
N ARG A 128 8.08 5.33 -16.16
CA ARG A 128 9.55 5.22 -16.22
C ARG A 128 10.13 5.39 -17.61
N ARG A 129 9.29 5.63 -18.63
CA ARG A 129 9.69 5.74 -20.04
C ARG A 129 10.51 4.55 -20.49
N MET A 130 9.99 3.34 -20.27
CA MET A 130 10.61 2.06 -20.64
C MET A 130 9.80 1.34 -21.72
N GLY A 131 10.40 0.35 -22.40
CA GLY A 131 9.73 -0.42 -23.43
C GLY A 131 9.20 0.49 -24.55
N ILE A 132 7.92 0.32 -24.92
CA ILE A 132 7.27 1.10 -25.98
C ILE A 132 7.18 2.61 -25.69
N PHE A 133 7.26 3.02 -24.42
CA PHE A 133 7.26 4.43 -24.01
C PHE A 133 8.66 5.06 -23.96
N TYR A 134 9.68 4.30 -24.41
CA TYR A 134 11.04 4.79 -24.40
C TYR A 134 11.35 5.65 -25.63
N SER A 135 11.85 6.85 -25.38
CA SER A 135 12.38 7.72 -26.46
C SER A 135 13.89 7.52 -26.55
N LYS A 136 14.35 7.00 -27.70
CA LYS A 136 15.78 6.73 -27.95
C LYS A 136 16.62 7.98 -27.81
N ASN A 137 17.63 7.95 -26.94
CA ASN A 137 18.65 8.99 -26.82
C ASN A 137 19.86 8.68 -27.70
N LYS A 138 20.56 9.72 -28.16
CA LYS A 138 21.76 9.57 -29.03
C LYS A 138 22.88 8.72 -28.40
N ASN A 139 22.90 8.56 -27.07
CA ASN A 139 23.92 7.82 -26.32
C ASN A 139 23.53 6.35 -26.02
N ASP A 140 22.35 5.88 -26.46
CA ASP A 140 21.90 4.52 -26.18
C ASP A 140 22.40 3.55 -27.27
N ASN A 141 23.67 3.17 -27.14
CA ASN A 141 24.38 2.37 -28.14
C ASN A 141 24.09 0.86 -28.05
N ASN A 142 23.43 0.36 -26.97
CA ASN A 142 23.19 -1.07 -26.80
C ASN A 142 21.73 -1.39 -26.41
N PRO A 143 20.87 -1.72 -27.42
CA PRO A 143 19.46 -2.08 -27.17
C PRO A 143 19.28 -3.29 -26.24
N GLU A 144 20.19 -4.27 -26.31
CA GLU A 144 20.10 -5.48 -25.47
C GLU A 144 20.37 -5.18 -24.00
N GLU A 145 21.38 -4.35 -23.73
CA GLU A 145 21.68 -3.91 -22.36
C GLU A 145 20.52 -3.10 -21.76
N LEU A 146 19.92 -2.23 -22.56
CA LEU A 146 18.75 -1.46 -22.17
C LEU A 146 17.57 -2.36 -21.83
N LYS A 147 17.31 -3.36 -22.67
CA LYS A 147 16.28 -4.36 -22.42
C LYS A 147 16.53 -5.14 -21.14
N LYS A 148 17.76 -5.58 -20.89
CA LYS A 148 18.16 -6.22 -19.61
C LYS A 148 17.90 -5.32 -18.39
N LYS A 149 18.18 -4.03 -18.49
CA LYS A 149 17.89 -3.04 -17.43
C LYS A 149 16.38 -2.95 -17.15
N TRP A 150 15.52 -2.96 -18.18
CA TRP A 150 14.07 -2.94 -18.03
C TRP A 150 13.53 -4.23 -17.38
N TYR A 151 14.02 -5.40 -17.82
CA TYR A 151 13.68 -6.68 -17.18
C TYR A 151 14.04 -6.65 -15.69
N GLY A 152 15.25 -6.23 -15.34
CA GLY A 152 15.69 -6.11 -13.95
C GLY A 152 14.85 -5.11 -13.12
N ALA A 153 14.43 -3.99 -13.72
CA ALA A 153 13.60 -2.99 -13.05
C ALA A 153 12.20 -3.54 -12.72
N LEU A 154 11.57 -4.24 -13.67
CA LEU A 154 10.26 -4.87 -13.49
C LEU A 154 10.32 -6.04 -12.51
N ALA A 155 11.38 -6.87 -12.57
CA ALA A 155 11.60 -7.97 -11.64
C ALA A 155 11.77 -7.47 -10.20
N ARG A 156 12.58 -6.43 -9.97
CA ARG A 156 12.71 -5.79 -8.64
C ARG A 156 11.41 -5.18 -8.14
N ARG A 157 10.51 -4.78 -9.05
CA ARG A 157 9.16 -4.31 -8.72
C ARG A 157 8.23 -5.45 -8.33
N GLY A 158 8.65 -6.72 -8.52
CA GLY A 158 7.94 -7.92 -8.13
C GLY A 158 7.02 -8.49 -9.21
N PHE A 159 7.13 -8.05 -10.47
CA PHE A 159 6.39 -8.62 -11.58
C PHE A 159 6.96 -10.00 -11.97
N SER A 160 6.08 -10.95 -12.32
CA SER A 160 6.50 -12.25 -12.83
C SER A 160 7.15 -12.13 -14.21
N TYR A 161 7.98 -13.11 -14.56
CA TYR A 161 8.64 -13.15 -15.87
C TYR A 161 7.64 -13.06 -17.03
N ASP A 162 6.50 -13.75 -16.94
CA ASP A 162 5.46 -13.74 -17.97
C ASP A 162 4.84 -12.35 -18.16
N ILE A 163 4.59 -11.63 -17.07
CA ILE A 163 4.09 -10.24 -17.13
C ILE A 163 5.16 -9.34 -17.73
N VAL A 164 6.41 -9.49 -17.32
CA VAL A 164 7.53 -8.69 -17.86
C VAL A 164 7.68 -8.94 -19.36
N LYS A 165 7.66 -10.19 -19.79
CA LYS A 165 7.73 -10.55 -21.20
C LYS A 165 6.56 -9.95 -21.99
N LYS A 166 5.33 -10.13 -21.51
CA LYS A 166 4.12 -9.58 -22.17
C LYS A 166 4.17 -8.05 -22.28
N VAL A 167 4.51 -7.35 -21.22
CA VAL A 167 4.50 -5.88 -21.24
C VAL A 167 5.60 -5.28 -22.12
N LEU A 168 6.75 -5.96 -22.23
CA LEU A 168 7.88 -5.51 -23.06
C LEU A 168 7.79 -6.01 -24.53
N SER A 169 6.85 -6.91 -24.86
CA SER A 169 6.58 -7.34 -26.23
C SER A 169 5.46 -6.54 -26.93
N ILE A 170 4.85 -5.57 -26.25
CA ILE A 170 3.87 -4.67 -26.87
C ILE A 170 4.63 -3.68 -27.76
N GLU A 171 4.28 -3.65 -29.05
CA GLU A 171 4.97 -2.86 -30.07
C GLU A 171 4.19 -1.60 -30.47
N ASP A 172 2.91 -1.51 -30.11
CA ASP A 172 2.07 -0.36 -30.40
C ASP A 172 1.79 0.45 -29.11
N GLN A 173 2.21 1.72 -29.15
CA GLN A 173 2.00 2.64 -28.02
C GLN A 173 0.51 2.97 -27.83
N PHE A 174 -0.25 3.07 -28.91
CA PHE A 174 -1.69 3.35 -28.84
C PHE A 174 -2.44 2.17 -28.20
N GLU A 175 -2.08 0.94 -28.54
CA GLU A 175 -2.61 -0.27 -27.89
C GLU A 175 -2.30 -0.26 -26.39
N ALA A 176 -1.04 0.00 -26.01
CA ALA A 176 -0.63 0.08 -24.61
C ALA A 176 -1.41 1.15 -23.84
N GLU A 177 -1.63 2.31 -24.43
CA GLU A 177 -2.42 3.40 -23.83
C GLU A 177 -3.91 3.04 -23.70
N ASN A 178 -4.48 2.38 -24.69
CA ASN A 178 -5.86 1.89 -24.64
C ASN A 178 -6.07 0.88 -23.51
N ILE A 179 -5.12 -0.05 -23.32
CA ILE A 179 -5.16 -1.01 -22.21
C ILE A 179 -5.14 -0.27 -20.84
N ILE A 180 -4.30 0.74 -20.70
CA ILE A 180 -4.26 1.56 -19.47
C ILE A 180 -5.57 2.33 -19.28
N ASN A 181 -6.13 2.90 -20.35
CA ASN A 181 -7.32 3.76 -20.27
C ASN A 181 -8.62 2.98 -20.00
N ARG A 182 -8.72 1.71 -20.36
CA ARG A 182 -9.85 0.82 -19.99
C ARG A 182 -10.07 0.69 -18.48
N MET A 183 -9.09 1.08 -17.68
CA MET A 183 -9.18 1.13 -16.22
C MET A 183 -9.88 2.38 -15.68
N LYS A 184 -10.06 3.42 -16.50
CA LYS A 184 -10.63 4.73 -16.07
C LYS A 184 -12.16 4.79 -16.21
N ILE A 185 -12.75 3.71 -16.69
CA ILE A 185 -14.20 3.54 -16.82
C ILE A 185 -14.66 2.57 -15.73
#